data_fa37c7afb870ec2affa318d63fd0be55
#
_entry.id   fa37c7afb870ec2affa318d63fd0be55
#
_cell.length_a   1.000
_cell.length_b   1.000
_cell.length_c   1.000
_cell.angle_alpha   90.00
_cell.angle_beta   90.00
_cell.angle_gamma   90.00
#
_symmetry.space_group_name_H-M   'P 1'
#
loop_
_entity.id
_entity.type
_entity.pdbx_description
1 polymer ?
#
loop_
_entity_poly.entity_id
_entity_poly.type
_entity_poly.pdbx_seq_one_letter_code
_entity_poly.pdbx_strand_id
1 'polypeptide(L)'
;MDIIDFLIRVAAGTGLAAVLGLEREATGKSAGLRTHAMVGLGAAVFTVLSMEAFEGADTSRVAAQIVSGIGFLGAGAIFRSGPLVKGLTTAAGLWAAAALGMAAGSGQIAWATVATGMAVIVLLVLRSIDTLIGRRRIGVVLEAVVNPSAAFIDVRDQLHSIEPQAELSDVVVDGDTTTLSFIVGSDRSEMLRNALTAMKQVVGVQIVE
;
A
#
# COMPACT_ATOMS: atom_id res chain seq x y z
N MET A 1 30.53 -18.27 13.14
CA MET A 1 29.57 -17.51 14.00
C MET A 1 28.99 -18.43 15.08
N ASP A 2 28.81 -17.94 16.32
CA ASP A 2 28.14 -18.67 17.40
C ASP A 2 26.62 -18.66 17.22
N ILE A 3 25.92 -19.69 17.73
CA ILE A 3 24.46 -19.79 17.65
C ILE A 3 23.74 -18.63 18.35
N ILE A 4 24.34 -18.09 19.42
CA ILE A 4 23.79 -16.97 20.16
C ILE A 4 23.84 -15.70 19.30
N ASP A 5 24.94 -15.47 18.61
CA ASP A 5 25.07 -14.31 17.70
C ASP A 5 24.09 -14.42 16.51
N PHE A 6 23.92 -15.62 15.96
CA PHE A 6 22.87 -15.89 14.96
C PHE A 6 21.48 -15.50 15.47
N LEU A 7 21.12 -16.01 16.65
CA LEU A 7 19.80 -15.74 17.24
C LEU A 7 19.58 -14.24 17.48
N ILE A 8 20.61 -13.54 17.99
CA ILE A 8 20.53 -12.09 18.23
C ILE A 8 20.28 -11.32 16.93
N ARG A 9 21.03 -11.62 15.87
CA ARG A 9 20.91 -10.92 14.57
C ARG A 9 19.55 -11.16 13.92
N VAL A 10 19.11 -12.42 13.93
CA VAL A 10 17.82 -12.80 13.33
C VAL A 10 16.65 -12.26 14.14
N ALA A 11 16.71 -12.35 15.48
CA ALA A 11 15.69 -11.76 16.35
C ALA A 11 15.62 -10.23 16.22
N ALA A 12 16.78 -9.55 16.14
CA ALA A 12 16.84 -8.11 15.91
C ALA A 12 16.20 -7.73 14.57
N GLY A 13 16.58 -8.40 13.47
CA GLY A 13 16.01 -8.12 12.14
C GLY A 13 14.51 -8.36 12.09
N THR A 14 14.04 -9.44 12.71
CA THR A 14 12.60 -9.76 12.84
C THR A 14 11.87 -8.68 13.65
N GLY A 15 12.42 -8.33 14.83
CA GLY A 15 11.78 -7.36 15.73
C GLY A 15 11.74 -5.95 15.17
N LEU A 16 12.82 -5.48 14.54
CA LEU A 16 12.88 -4.15 13.94
C LEU A 16 11.92 -4.03 12.76
N ALA A 17 11.84 -5.04 11.91
CA ALA A 17 10.86 -5.09 10.83
C ALA A 17 9.41 -5.19 11.37
N ALA A 18 9.20 -5.92 12.49
CA ALA A 18 7.92 -6.02 13.16
C ALA A 18 7.45 -4.66 13.70
N VAL A 19 8.35 -3.82 14.24
CA VAL A 19 8.03 -2.45 14.69
C VAL A 19 7.45 -1.62 13.54
N LEU A 20 8.06 -1.70 12.35
CA LEU A 20 7.51 -1.04 11.16
C LEU A 20 6.14 -1.60 10.79
N GLY A 21 5.97 -2.94 10.86
CA GLY A 21 4.71 -3.63 10.60
C GLY A 21 3.60 -3.28 11.58
N LEU A 22 3.91 -2.99 12.85
CA LEU A 22 2.95 -2.54 13.86
C LEU A 22 2.31 -1.20 13.48
N GLU A 23 3.10 -0.23 13.01
CA GLU A 23 2.58 1.04 12.51
C GLU A 23 1.63 0.81 11.33
N ARG A 24 2.00 -0.10 10.43
CA ARG A 24 1.18 -0.44 9.25
C ARG A 24 -0.15 -1.10 9.64
N GLU A 25 -0.13 -2.02 10.59
CA GLU A 25 -1.32 -2.69 11.10
C GLU A 25 -2.24 -1.72 11.85
N ALA A 26 -1.67 -0.88 12.72
CA ALA A 26 -2.41 0.16 13.45
C ALA A 26 -3.08 1.19 12.53
N THR A 27 -2.60 1.33 11.30
CA THR A 27 -3.16 2.23 10.28
C THR A 27 -4.05 1.52 9.25
N GLY A 28 -4.38 0.24 9.46
CA GLY A 28 -5.29 -0.54 8.61
C GLY A 28 -4.72 -0.84 7.22
N LYS A 29 -3.38 -1.01 7.08
CA LYS A 29 -2.75 -1.35 5.81
C LYS A 29 -2.72 -2.86 5.59
N SER A 30 -2.75 -3.29 4.34
CA SER A 30 -2.86 -4.71 3.92
C SER A 30 -1.71 -5.60 4.40
N ALA A 31 -0.46 -5.08 4.48
CA ALA A 31 0.67 -5.77 5.06
C ALA A 31 0.97 -5.17 6.45
N GLY A 32 0.69 -5.95 7.50
CA GLY A 32 0.89 -5.56 8.90
C GLY A 32 2.10 -6.25 9.55
N LEU A 33 2.00 -6.42 10.87
CA LEU A 33 3.04 -6.98 11.74
C LEU A 33 3.63 -8.29 11.22
N ARG A 34 2.77 -9.27 10.93
CA ARG A 34 3.22 -10.62 10.53
C ARG A 34 4.02 -10.60 9.24
N THR A 35 3.56 -9.86 8.25
CA THR A 35 4.22 -9.78 6.94
C THR A 35 5.59 -9.13 7.04
N HIS A 36 5.69 -7.98 7.73
CA HIS A 36 6.96 -7.29 7.93
C HIS A 36 7.94 -8.11 8.76
N ALA A 37 7.49 -8.76 9.84
CA ALA A 37 8.31 -9.63 10.66
C ALA A 37 8.92 -10.79 9.85
N MET A 38 8.11 -11.47 9.00
CA MET A 38 8.58 -12.56 8.16
C MET A 38 9.56 -12.10 7.08
N VAL A 39 9.36 -10.92 6.50
CA VAL A 39 10.31 -10.32 5.55
C VAL A 39 11.63 -10.01 6.24
N GLY A 40 11.60 -9.39 7.43
CA GLY A 40 12.80 -9.09 8.22
C GLY A 40 13.55 -10.35 8.63
N LEU A 41 12.82 -11.39 9.09
CA LEU A 41 13.39 -12.69 9.43
C LEU A 41 14.11 -13.32 8.23
N GLY A 42 13.42 -13.43 7.10
CA GLY A 42 13.98 -14.04 5.89
C GLY A 42 15.22 -13.31 5.40
N ALA A 43 15.16 -11.97 5.33
CA ALA A 43 16.29 -11.14 4.94
C ALA A 43 17.50 -11.28 5.90
N ALA A 44 17.26 -11.33 7.22
CA ALA A 44 18.32 -11.52 8.21
C ALA A 44 18.98 -12.91 8.06
N VAL A 45 18.17 -13.98 7.95
CA VAL A 45 18.68 -15.36 7.77
C VAL A 45 19.49 -15.48 6.49
N PHE A 46 18.98 -15.01 5.35
CA PHE A 46 19.71 -15.05 4.08
C PHE A 46 21.02 -14.28 4.13
N THR A 47 21.03 -13.13 4.82
CA THR A 47 22.25 -12.33 4.97
C THR A 47 23.28 -13.05 5.83
N VAL A 48 22.88 -13.61 6.98
CA VAL A 48 23.79 -14.40 7.81
C VAL A 48 24.34 -15.61 7.05
N LEU A 49 23.49 -16.38 6.36
CA LEU A 49 23.94 -17.53 5.56
C LEU A 49 24.90 -17.12 4.46
N SER A 50 24.68 -15.96 3.83
CA SER A 50 25.59 -15.43 2.81
C SER A 50 26.99 -15.15 3.37
N MET A 51 27.07 -14.68 4.60
CA MET A 51 28.33 -14.30 5.23
C MET A 51 29.09 -15.50 5.82
N GLU A 52 28.36 -16.50 6.32
CA GLU A 52 28.93 -17.56 7.13
C GLU A 52 29.02 -18.92 6.42
N ALA A 53 28.13 -19.20 5.44
CA ALA A 53 28.03 -20.53 4.87
C ALA A 53 28.76 -20.69 3.52
N PHE A 54 29.17 -19.60 2.88
CA PHE A 54 29.76 -19.62 1.52
C PHE A 54 31.16 -19.02 1.56
N GLU A 55 32.13 -19.79 2.01
CA GLU A 55 33.52 -19.37 2.12
C GLU A 55 34.10 -18.92 0.77
N GLY A 56 34.69 -17.73 0.71
CA GLY A 56 35.29 -17.16 -0.51
C GLY A 56 34.28 -16.64 -1.55
N ALA A 57 32.98 -16.75 -1.31
CA ALA A 57 31.97 -16.20 -2.20
C ALA A 57 31.73 -14.70 -1.92
N ASP A 58 31.30 -13.99 -2.96
CA ASP A 58 30.90 -12.59 -2.84
C ASP A 58 29.53 -12.50 -2.13
N THR A 59 29.57 -12.06 -0.87
CA THR A 59 28.37 -11.91 -0.02
C THR A 59 27.37 -10.88 -0.56
N SER A 60 27.80 -9.94 -1.40
CA SER A 60 26.92 -8.94 -1.99
C SER A 60 25.91 -9.54 -2.98
N ARG A 61 26.19 -10.72 -3.53
CA ARG A 61 25.30 -11.39 -4.49
C ARG A 61 23.95 -11.78 -3.84
N VAL A 62 23.97 -12.33 -2.63
CA VAL A 62 22.73 -12.66 -1.91
C VAL A 62 22.00 -11.39 -1.52
N ALA A 63 22.71 -10.35 -1.07
CA ALA A 63 22.13 -9.05 -0.79
C ALA A 63 21.39 -8.48 -2.02
N ALA A 64 22.02 -8.53 -3.19
CA ALA A 64 21.40 -8.11 -4.45
C ALA A 64 20.12 -8.91 -4.78
N GLN A 65 20.14 -10.24 -4.51
CA GLN A 65 18.97 -11.10 -4.71
C GLN A 65 17.84 -10.83 -3.71
N ILE A 66 18.15 -10.48 -2.45
CA ILE A 66 17.14 -10.05 -1.48
C ILE A 66 16.45 -8.78 -1.99
N VAL A 67 17.23 -7.77 -2.42
CA VAL A 67 16.70 -6.50 -2.95
C VAL A 67 15.84 -6.72 -4.20
N SER A 68 16.26 -7.60 -5.10
CA SER A 68 15.48 -7.96 -6.29
C SER A 68 14.24 -8.78 -5.92
N GLY A 69 14.40 -9.79 -5.06
CA GLY A 69 13.32 -10.72 -4.68
C GLY A 69 12.17 -10.07 -3.94
N ILE A 70 12.46 -9.09 -3.07
CA ILE A 70 11.41 -8.34 -2.39
C ILE A 70 10.55 -7.53 -3.37
N GLY A 71 11.08 -7.21 -4.56
CA GLY A 71 10.33 -6.55 -5.61
C GLY A 71 9.10 -7.34 -6.06
N PHE A 72 9.17 -8.69 -6.05
CA PHE A 72 8.04 -9.55 -6.35
C PHE A 72 6.92 -9.42 -5.31
N LEU A 73 7.26 -9.45 -4.02
CA LEU A 73 6.30 -9.24 -2.92
C LEU A 73 5.75 -7.81 -2.94
N GLY A 74 6.62 -6.82 -3.22
CA GLY A 74 6.21 -5.43 -3.39
C GLY A 74 5.22 -5.25 -4.53
N ALA A 75 5.48 -5.85 -5.68
CA ALA A 75 4.56 -5.84 -6.82
C ALA A 75 3.21 -6.50 -6.47
N GLY A 76 3.24 -7.62 -5.74
CA GLY A 76 2.03 -8.28 -5.24
C GLY A 76 1.21 -7.46 -4.24
N ALA A 77 1.82 -6.49 -3.59
CA ALA A 77 1.14 -5.56 -2.68
C ALA A 77 0.53 -4.35 -3.41
N ILE A 78 0.90 -4.10 -4.66
CA ILE A 78 0.38 -3.00 -5.48
C ILE A 78 -0.74 -3.55 -6.36
N PHE A 79 -1.89 -2.93 -6.29
CA PHE A 79 -3.02 -3.29 -7.16
C PHE A 79 -3.72 -2.04 -7.68
N ARG A 80 -4.31 -2.18 -8.85
CA ARG A 80 -5.06 -1.14 -9.52
C ARG A 80 -6.56 -1.43 -9.40
N SER A 81 -7.32 -0.45 -8.95
CA SER A 81 -8.77 -0.48 -8.92
C SER A 81 -9.27 0.72 -9.72
N GLY A 82 -9.70 0.48 -10.95
CA GLY A 82 -10.00 1.54 -11.91
C GLY A 82 -8.78 2.47 -12.14
N PRO A 83 -8.94 3.78 -11.98
CA PRO A 83 -7.86 4.75 -12.12
C PRO A 83 -6.94 4.83 -10.89
N LEU A 84 -7.34 4.23 -9.76
CA LEU A 84 -6.60 4.29 -8.51
C LEU A 84 -5.54 3.20 -8.42
N VAL A 85 -4.32 3.59 -8.03
CA VAL A 85 -3.25 2.65 -7.69
C VAL A 85 -3.08 2.64 -6.17
N LYS A 86 -3.32 1.47 -5.55
CA LYS A 86 -3.21 1.26 -4.11
C LYS A 86 -1.98 0.40 -3.80
N GLY A 87 -1.48 0.48 -2.56
CA GLY A 87 -0.42 -0.41 -2.07
C GLY A 87 1.01 0.08 -2.26
N LEU A 88 1.27 1.23 -2.91
CA LEU A 88 2.62 1.76 -3.13
C LEU A 88 3.42 1.93 -1.82
N THR A 89 2.83 2.53 -0.80
CA THR A 89 3.47 2.69 0.51
C THR A 89 3.67 1.35 1.22
N THR A 90 2.75 0.40 1.02
CA THR A 90 2.89 -0.97 1.54
C THR A 90 4.10 -1.67 0.91
N ALA A 91 4.23 -1.59 -0.40
CA ALA A 91 5.38 -2.15 -1.13
C ALA A 91 6.71 -1.53 -0.67
N ALA A 92 6.75 -0.20 -0.51
CA ALA A 92 7.91 0.50 0.03
C ALA A 92 8.24 0.07 1.48
N GLY A 93 7.21 -0.17 2.32
CA GLY A 93 7.38 -0.69 3.68
C GLY A 93 8.01 -2.09 3.71
N LEU A 94 7.55 -3.00 2.84
CA LEU A 94 8.13 -4.34 2.72
C LEU A 94 9.59 -4.29 2.25
N TRP A 95 9.91 -3.40 1.32
CA TRP A 95 11.28 -3.17 0.87
C TRP A 95 12.18 -2.66 2.00
N ALA A 96 11.68 -1.71 2.79
CA ALA A 96 12.37 -1.22 3.98
C ALA A 96 12.56 -2.34 5.04
N ALA A 97 11.55 -3.18 5.29
CA ALA A 97 11.63 -4.30 6.22
C ALA A 97 12.73 -5.29 5.83
N ALA A 98 12.90 -5.58 4.53
CA ALA A 98 14.00 -6.41 4.04
C ALA A 98 15.36 -5.76 4.31
N ALA A 99 15.49 -4.46 4.07
CA ALA A 99 16.72 -3.71 4.35
C ALA A 99 17.09 -3.73 5.85
N LEU A 100 16.11 -3.60 6.75
CA LEU A 100 16.31 -3.71 8.20
C LEU A 100 16.77 -5.12 8.60
N GLY A 101 16.16 -6.16 8.01
CA GLY A 101 16.58 -7.55 8.19
C GLY A 101 18.03 -7.78 7.73
N MET A 102 18.37 -7.28 6.53
CA MET A 102 19.75 -7.37 6.00
C MET A 102 20.77 -6.66 6.91
N ALA A 103 20.47 -5.45 7.36
CA ALA A 103 21.36 -4.68 8.23
C ALA A 103 21.56 -5.40 9.58
N ALA A 104 20.50 -5.93 10.20
CA ALA A 104 20.63 -6.71 11.43
C ALA A 104 21.36 -8.03 11.21
N GLY A 105 21.07 -8.77 10.12
CA GLY A 105 21.73 -10.01 9.74
C GLY A 105 23.24 -9.84 9.52
N SER A 106 23.66 -8.70 8.95
CA SER A 106 25.08 -8.36 8.78
C SER A 106 25.77 -7.94 10.08
N GLY A 107 25.07 -7.93 11.23
CA GLY A 107 25.60 -7.49 12.52
C GLY A 107 25.48 -5.98 12.78
N GLN A 108 24.96 -5.22 11.84
CA GLN A 108 24.80 -3.77 11.94
C GLN A 108 23.51 -3.38 12.67
N ILE A 109 23.25 -3.98 13.84
CA ILE A 109 21.98 -3.82 14.58
C ILE A 109 21.74 -2.36 14.97
N ALA A 110 22.79 -1.62 15.35
CA ALA A 110 22.66 -0.19 15.69
C ALA A 110 22.14 0.63 14.50
N TRP A 111 22.69 0.40 13.31
CA TRP A 111 22.22 1.08 12.09
C TRP A 111 20.78 0.68 11.72
N ALA A 112 20.45 -0.61 11.85
CA ALA A 112 19.10 -1.11 11.64
C ALA A 112 18.10 -0.44 12.60
N THR A 113 18.49 -0.26 13.88
CA THR A 113 17.64 0.41 14.88
C THR A 113 17.38 1.88 14.53
N VAL A 114 18.45 2.61 14.17
CA VAL A 114 18.32 4.02 13.74
C VAL A 114 17.44 4.10 12.49
N ALA A 115 17.66 3.24 11.49
CA ALA A 115 16.88 3.22 10.27
C ALA A 115 15.40 2.89 10.53
N THR A 116 15.10 1.99 11.47
CA THR A 116 13.71 1.69 11.90
C THR A 116 13.06 2.93 12.50
N GLY A 117 13.74 3.62 13.40
CA GLY A 117 13.23 4.87 13.99
C GLY A 117 12.94 5.93 12.92
N MET A 118 13.86 6.11 11.98
CA MET A 118 13.68 7.04 10.86
C MET A 118 12.49 6.65 9.97
N ALA A 119 12.34 5.36 9.63
CA ALA A 119 11.23 4.89 8.82
C ALA A 119 9.87 5.13 9.49
N VAL A 120 9.77 4.85 10.79
CA VAL A 120 8.55 5.12 11.57
C VAL A 120 8.26 6.62 11.62
N ILE A 121 9.25 7.45 11.89
CA ILE A 121 9.10 8.93 11.91
C ILE A 121 8.60 9.42 10.55
N VAL A 122 9.19 8.96 9.45
CA VAL A 122 8.76 9.35 8.09
C VAL A 122 7.29 8.99 7.87
N LEU A 123 6.86 7.78 8.24
CA LEU A 123 5.48 7.35 8.08
C LEU A 123 4.50 8.20 8.90
N LEU A 124 4.86 8.51 10.16
CA LEU A 124 4.03 9.32 11.06
C LEU A 124 3.96 10.79 10.59
N VAL A 125 5.09 11.38 10.22
CA VAL A 125 5.16 12.77 9.75
C VAL A 125 4.40 12.94 8.44
N LEU A 126 4.63 12.07 7.46
CA LEU A 126 3.91 12.15 6.19
C LEU A 126 2.40 11.96 6.37
N ARG A 127 1.98 11.05 7.25
CA ARG A 127 0.57 10.89 7.60
C ARG A 127 -0.02 12.19 8.19
N SER A 128 0.72 12.86 9.06
CA SER A 128 0.28 14.13 9.67
C SER A 128 0.18 15.23 8.61
N ILE A 129 1.14 15.28 7.69
CA ILE A 129 1.14 16.22 6.56
C ILE A 129 -0.07 15.97 5.63
N ASP A 130 -0.36 14.70 5.30
CA ASP A 130 -1.52 14.34 4.48
C ASP A 130 -2.83 14.81 5.13
N THR A 131 -2.93 14.75 6.47
CA THR A 131 -4.11 15.27 7.18
C THR A 131 -4.20 16.79 7.16
N LEU A 132 -3.07 17.50 7.24
CA LEU A 132 -3.01 18.96 7.24
C LEU A 132 -3.33 19.55 5.85
N ILE A 133 -2.86 18.91 4.78
CA ILE A 133 -3.08 19.34 3.40
C ILE A 133 -4.49 18.98 2.90
N GLY A 134 -5.32 18.33 3.73
CA GLY A 134 -6.66 17.91 3.34
C GLY A 134 -6.69 16.78 2.29
N ARG A 135 -5.54 16.15 2.02
CA ARG A 135 -5.40 14.98 1.14
C ARG A 135 -6.00 13.68 1.73
N ARG A 136 -6.82 13.78 2.77
CA ARG A 136 -7.62 12.65 3.31
C ARG A 136 -8.76 12.21 2.38
N ARG A 137 -8.63 12.48 1.11
CA ARG A 137 -9.49 11.83 0.14
C ARG A 137 -8.80 10.53 -0.28
N ILE A 138 -8.94 9.50 0.54
CA ILE A 138 -8.97 8.15 -0.02
C ILE A 138 -10.11 8.22 -1.01
N GLY A 139 -9.76 8.38 -2.28
CA GLY A 139 -10.76 8.43 -3.33
C GLY A 139 -11.45 7.06 -3.33
N VAL A 140 -12.72 7.05 -3.05
CA VAL A 140 -13.57 5.89 -3.26
C VAL A 140 -14.10 6.01 -4.68
N VAL A 141 -14.06 4.93 -5.43
CA VAL A 141 -14.65 4.92 -6.76
C VAL A 141 -16.13 4.59 -6.62
N LEU A 142 -16.98 5.53 -7.03
CA LEU A 142 -18.40 5.29 -7.22
C LEU A 142 -18.63 4.92 -8.68
N GLU A 143 -19.16 3.74 -8.93
CA GLU A 143 -19.59 3.31 -10.25
C GLU A 143 -21.10 3.45 -10.35
N ALA A 144 -21.56 4.23 -11.31
CA ALA A 144 -22.98 4.41 -11.63
C ALA A 144 -23.28 3.85 -13.01
N VAL A 145 -24.20 2.92 -13.09
CA VAL A 145 -24.69 2.37 -14.36
C VAL A 145 -25.89 3.20 -14.82
N VAL A 146 -25.77 3.80 -15.99
CA VAL A 146 -26.77 4.71 -16.59
C VAL A 146 -27.43 4.04 -17.79
N ASN A 147 -28.74 4.12 -17.88
CA ASN A 147 -29.54 3.64 -19.03
C ASN A 147 -30.68 4.65 -19.32
N PRO A 148 -30.89 5.12 -20.56
CA PRO A 148 -30.07 4.82 -21.75
C PRO A 148 -28.70 5.52 -21.71
N SER A 149 -27.75 5.00 -22.49
CA SER A 149 -26.37 5.56 -22.56
C SER A 149 -26.34 7.06 -22.85
N ALA A 150 -27.29 7.58 -23.62
CA ALA A 150 -27.39 9.01 -23.93
C ALA A 150 -27.58 9.91 -22.70
N ALA A 151 -28.05 9.36 -21.56
CA ALA A 151 -28.32 10.12 -20.35
C ALA A 151 -27.07 10.35 -19.47
N PHE A 152 -25.90 9.83 -19.87
CA PHE A 152 -24.69 9.92 -19.01
C PHE A 152 -24.24 11.37 -18.78
N ILE A 153 -24.44 12.27 -19.74
CA ILE A 153 -24.08 13.68 -19.63
C ILE A 153 -24.92 14.35 -18.54
N ASP A 154 -26.21 14.08 -18.50
CA ASP A 154 -27.13 14.64 -17.50
C ASP A 154 -26.77 14.16 -16.09
N VAL A 155 -26.45 12.87 -15.94
CA VAL A 155 -26.02 12.28 -14.66
C VAL A 155 -24.70 12.89 -14.18
N ARG A 156 -23.73 13.04 -15.09
CA ARG A 156 -22.45 13.69 -14.79
C ARG A 156 -22.66 15.13 -14.33
N ASP A 157 -23.45 15.91 -15.06
CA ASP A 157 -23.65 17.33 -14.77
C ASP A 157 -24.45 17.56 -13.48
N GLN A 158 -25.45 16.70 -13.22
CA GLN A 158 -26.17 16.71 -11.95
C GLN A 158 -25.23 16.35 -10.77
N LEU A 159 -24.40 15.31 -10.92
CA LEU A 159 -23.44 14.96 -9.89
C LEU A 159 -22.44 16.08 -9.62
N HIS A 160 -21.91 16.70 -10.69
CA HIS A 160 -20.97 17.82 -10.57
C HIS A 160 -21.60 19.04 -9.88
N SER A 161 -22.91 19.23 -10.02
CA SER A 161 -23.64 20.30 -9.31
C SER A 161 -23.76 20.03 -7.79
N ILE A 162 -23.84 18.75 -7.39
CA ILE A 162 -23.93 18.32 -5.99
C ILE A 162 -22.54 18.30 -5.34
N GLU A 163 -21.55 17.80 -6.05
CA GLU A 163 -20.16 17.69 -5.60
C GLU A 163 -19.21 18.13 -6.72
N PRO A 164 -18.85 19.42 -6.80
CA PRO A 164 -17.94 19.93 -7.82
C PRO A 164 -16.54 19.30 -7.83
N GLN A 165 -16.22 18.58 -6.75
CA GLN A 165 -14.92 17.90 -6.57
C GLN A 165 -14.98 16.40 -6.91
N ALA A 166 -16.16 15.89 -7.33
CA ALA A 166 -16.26 14.54 -7.89
C ALA A 166 -15.60 14.53 -9.27
N GLU A 167 -14.56 13.72 -9.41
CA GLU A 167 -13.78 13.63 -10.64
C GLU A 167 -14.22 12.41 -11.43
N LEU A 168 -14.72 12.62 -12.65
CA LEU A 168 -15.06 11.54 -13.58
C LEU A 168 -13.74 10.90 -14.04
N SER A 169 -13.54 9.65 -13.70
CA SER A 169 -12.29 8.94 -13.93
C SER A 169 -12.32 7.98 -15.10
N ASP A 170 -13.48 7.38 -15.37
CA ASP A 170 -13.65 6.44 -16.45
C ASP A 170 -15.09 6.41 -16.97
N VAL A 171 -15.26 6.06 -18.25
CA VAL A 171 -16.55 5.91 -18.91
C VAL A 171 -16.48 4.66 -19.77
N VAL A 172 -17.26 3.65 -19.41
CA VAL A 172 -17.34 2.39 -20.16
C VAL A 172 -18.73 2.27 -20.76
N VAL A 173 -18.81 2.21 -22.08
CA VAL A 173 -20.08 2.03 -22.81
C VAL A 173 -20.24 0.57 -23.21
N ASP A 174 -21.34 -0.06 -22.76
CA ASP A 174 -21.69 -1.44 -23.09
C ASP A 174 -23.13 -1.50 -23.56
N GLY A 175 -23.31 -1.55 -24.90
CA GLY A 175 -24.59 -1.52 -25.53
C GLY A 175 -25.40 -0.26 -25.23
N ASP A 176 -26.55 -0.42 -24.57
CA ASP A 176 -27.45 0.68 -24.19
C ASP A 176 -27.19 1.20 -22.74
N THR A 177 -26.19 0.67 -22.09
CA THR A 177 -25.78 1.10 -20.74
C THR A 177 -24.41 1.77 -20.76
N THR A 178 -24.20 2.74 -19.88
CA THR A 178 -22.91 3.38 -19.67
C THR A 178 -22.56 3.33 -18.19
N THR A 179 -21.39 2.78 -17.87
CA THR A 179 -20.84 2.81 -16.50
C THR A 179 -19.96 4.02 -16.36
N LEU A 180 -20.29 4.88 -15.40
CA LEU A 180 -19.52 6.06 -15.02
C LEU A 180 -18.78 5.78 -13.72
N SER A 181 -17.47 5.95 -13.71
CA SER A 181 -16.65 5.82 -12.53
C SER A 181 -16.21 7.20 -12.02
N PHE A 182 -16.60 7.55 -10.81
CA PHE A 182 -16.27 8.82 -10.16
C PHE A 182 -15.35 8.59 -8.99
N ILE A 183 -14.30 9.41 -8.87
CA ILE A 183 -13.47 9.49 -7.67
C ILE A 183 -14.07 10.52 -6.74
N VAL A 184 -14.48 10.08 -5.54
CA VAL A 184 -15.11 10.93 -4.54
C VAL A 184 -14.45 10.74 -3.18
N GLY A 185 -14.51 11.73 -2.30
CA GLY A 185 -14.02 11.58 -0.94
C GLY A 185 -14.84 10.53 -0.16
N SER A 186 -14.17 9.70 0.63
CA SER A 186 -14.81 8.64 1.42
C SER A 186 -15.86 9.15 2.40
N ASP A 187 -15.69 10.38 2.88
CA ASP A 187 -16.62 11.07 3.77
C ASP A 187 -17.98 11.41 3.13
N ARG A 188 -18.02 11.48 1.80
CA ARG A 188 -19.21 11.82 1.02
C ARG A 188 -19.74 10.68 0.14
N SER A 189 -19.06 9.56 0.11
CA SER A 189 -19.40 8.41 -0.76
C SER A 189 -20.83 7.92 -0.57
N GLU A 190 -21.29 7.79 0.67
CA GLU A 190 -22.65 7.36 1.00
C GLU A 190 -23.72 8.39 0.57
N MET A 191 -23.46 9.68 0.79
CA MET A 191 -24.37 10.76 0.37
C MET A 191 -24.49 10.76 -1.17
N LEU A 192 -23.38 10.66 -1.86
CA LEU A 192 -23.35 10.67 -3.32
C LEU A 192 -23.95 9.39 -3.93
N ARG A 193 -23.72 8.23 -3.30
CA ARG A 193 -24.38 6.99 -3.66
C ARG A 193 -25.91 7.14 -3.60
N ASN A 194 -26.43 7.70 -2.52
CA ASN A 194 -27.86 7.91 -2.35
C ASN A 194 -28.40 8.92 -3.37
N ALA A 195 -27.66 9.99 -3.65
CA ALA A 195 -28.02 10.98 -4.66
C ALA A 195 -28.08 10.35 -6.09
N LEU A 196 -27.06 9.55 -6.45
CA LEU A 196 -27.04 8.85 -7.73
C LEU A 196 -28.18 7.83 -7.84
N THR A 197 -28.45 7.07 -6.79
CA THR A 197 -29.55 6.07 -6.77
C THR A 197 -30.92 6.72 -6.93
N ALA A 198 -31.06 7.99 -6.53
CA ALA A 198 -32.31 8.74 -6.67
C ALA A 198 -32.53 9.27 -8.11
N MET A 199 -31.53 9.24 -8.98
CA MET A 199 -31.65 9.69 -10.36
C MET A 199 -32.35 8.64 -11.22
N LYS A 200 -33.34 9.04 -12.00
CA LYS A 200 -34.17 8.13 -12.82
C LYS A 200 -33.38 7.33 -13.85
N GLN A 201 -32.29 7.89 -14.33
CA GLN A 201 -31.44 7.31 -15.38
C GLN A 201 -30.42 6.30 -14.83
N VAL A 202 -30.24 6.26 -13.51
CA VAL A 202 -29.26 5.38 -12.85
C VAL A 202 -29.92 4.06 -12.48
N VAL A 203 -29.42 2.97 -13.05
CA VAL A 203 -29.95 1.61 -12.85
C VAL A 203 -29.27 0.92 -11.67
N GLY A 204 -28.02 1.28 -11.37
CA GLY A 204 -27.24 0.71 -10.26
C GLY A 204 -26.09 1.61 -9.84
N VAL A 205 -25.75 1.57 -8.55
CA VAL A 205 -24.59 2.27 -7.99
C VAL A 205 -23.82 1.31 -7.10
N GLN A 206 -22.51 1.22 -7.34
CA GLN A 206 -21.59 0.42 -6.52
C GLN A 206 -20.48 1.32 -5.93
N ILE A 207 -20.05 1.01 -4.72
CA ILE A 207 -18.83 1.57 -4.13
C ILE A 207 -17.73 0.54 -4.33
N VAL A 208 -16.68 0.90 -5.06
CA VAL A 208 -15.49 0.07 -5.26
C VAL A 208 -14.40 0.60 -4.34
N GLU A 209 -14.12 -0.13 -3.24
CA GLU A 209 -13.10 0.19 -2.23
C GLU A 209 -11.69 -0.26 -2.64
#